data_e35108ce3404785e77d3cc60b22d302d
#
_entry.id   e35108ce3404785e77d3cc60b22d302d
#
_cell.length_a   1.000
_cell.length_b   1.000
_cell.length_c   1.000
_cell.angle_alpha   90.00
_cell.angle_beta   90.00
_cell.angle_gamma   90.00
#
_symmetry.space_group_name_H-M   'P 1'
#
loop_
_entity.id
_entity.type
_entity.pdbx_description
1 polymer ?
#
loop_
_entity_poly.entity_id
_entity_poly.type
_entity_poly.pdbx_seq_one_letter_code
_entity_poly.pdbx_strand_id
1 'polypeptide(L)'
;MRLQNKVIIVTGSTTGIGKAIALRCISEGAKVVIHGLENDLGKAVMSEAGNDHVVLHIEDITNNGAAERLVDIAVKTFGKLDAVVNNAAAVVSSNIETTDAVFLEEVLRINLVAPFALIRAALPHLSKTKGCVLNIGSVNAYSGEPNLLAYSVSKGGLMTMTRNLGDTLHREYGVRVNQINPGWVLTEREIQRKREHGLNDDWYTALPRVYAPSGRIFLPEEIAAAAMYWLGNECGPVSGQVFDIEQHPFIGRNPPKDASTIPSATKKN
;
A
#
# COMPACT_ATOMS: atom_id res chain seq x y z
N MET A 1 -16.65 6.77 -15.31
CA MET A 1 -15.28 7.03 -14.81
C MET A 1 -15.39 7.73 -13.46
N ARG A 2 -14.94 7.02 -12.40
CA ARG A 2 -15.10 7.47 -11.00
C ARG A 2 -14.09 8.54 -10.57
N LEU A 3 -12.98 8.66 -11.32
CA LEU A 3 -11.86 9.55 -10.99
C LEU A 3 -11.58 10.58 -12.09
N GLN A 4 -12.60 10.90 -12.90
CA GLN A 4 -12.46 11.80 -14.04
C GLN A 4 -11.78 13.12 -13.66
N ASN A 5 -10.69 13.45 -14.35
CA ASN A 5 -9.89 14.65 -14.17
C ASN A 5 -9.22 14.81 -12.78
N LYS A 6 -9.21 13.79 -11.92
CA LYS A 6 -8.43 13.83 -10.66
C LYS A 6 -6.95 13.65 -10.96
N VAL A 7 -6.10 14.34 -10.22
CA VAL A 7 -4.65 14.20 -10.25
C VAL A 7 -4.21 13.46 -8.99
N ILE A 8 -3.53 12.34 -9.17
CA ILE A 8 -3.23 11.40 -8.09
C ILE A 8 -1.74 11.04 -8.13
N ILE A 9 -1.07 11.14 -6.99
CA ILE A 9 0.27 10.58 -6.78
C ILE A 9 0.12 9.16 -6.23
N VAL A 10 0.80 8.17 -6.83
CA VAL A 10 0.86 6.80 -6.30
C VAL A 10 2.33 6.43 -6.08
N THR A 11 2.75 6.32 -4.82
CA THR A 11 4.14 5.95 -4.51
C THR A 11 4.36 4.44 -4.65
N GLY A 12 5.57 4.04 -5.12
CA GLY A 12 5.88 2.62 -5.38
C GLY A 12 4.96 1.99 -6.43
N SER A 13 4.68 2.74 -7.50
CA SER A 13 3.73 2.33 -8.54
C SER A 13 4.37 1.78 -9.82
N THR A 14 5.63 1.40 -9.74
CA THR A 14 6.33 0.69 -10.82
C THR A 14 6.02 -0.80 -10.86
N THR A 15 5.57 -1.40 -9.74
CA THR A 15 5.23 -2.83 -9.59
C THR A 15 4.05 -3.06 -8.64
N GLY A 16 3.56 -4.30 -8.60
CA GLY A 16 2.65 -4.83 -7.58
C GLY A 16 1.37 -4.01 -7.37
N ILE A 17 0.97 -3.85 -6.11
CA ILE A 17 -0.26 -3.15 -5.72
C ILE A 17 -0.27 -1.71 -6.23
N GLY A 18 0.86 -1.00 -6.12
CA GLY A 18 0.95 0.39 -6.57
C GLY A 18 0.76 0.53 -8.07
N LYS A 19 1.35 -0.36 -8.89
CA LYS A 19 1.13 -0.43 -10.34
C LYS A 19 -0.35 -0.65 -10.65
N ALA A 20 -0.97 -1.64 -10.02
CA ALA A 20 -2.38 -1.96 -10.24
C ALA A 20 -3.30 -0.77 -9.87
N ILE A 21 -3.02 -0.08 -8.75
CA ILE A 21 -3.76 1.14 -8.36
C ILE A 21 -3.57 2.25 -9.40
N ALA A 22 -2.34 2.51 -9.84
CA ALA A 22 -2.04 3.55 -10.81
C ALA A 22 -2.79 3.31 -12.13
N LEU A 23 -2.68 2.11 -12.70
CA LEU A 23 -3.38 1.73 -13.94
C LEU A 23 -4.90 1.80 -13.77
N ARG A 24 -5.44 1.35 -12.65
CA ARG A 24 -6.87 1.45 -12.37
C ARG A 24 -7.31 2.91 -12.24
N CYS A 25 -6.56 3.78 -11.58
CA CYS A 25 -6.86 5.22 -11.52
C CYS A 25 -6.94 5.83 -12.92
N ILE A 26 -5.99 5.49 -13.81
CA ILE A 26 -5.95 5.99 -15.18
C ILE A 26 -7.18 5.50 -15.97
N SER A 27 -7.52 4.23 -15.88
CA SER A 27 -8.70 3.66 -16.53
C SER A 27 -10.03 4.27 -16.05
N GLU A 28 -10.02 4.85 -14.83
CA GLU A 28 -11.16 5.61 -14.27
C GLU A 28 -11.09 7.13 -14.56
N GLY A 29 -10.16 7.56 -15.43
CA GLY A 29 -10.06 8.93 -15.94
C GLY A 29 -9.17 9.87 -15.12
N ALA A 30 -8.34 9.35 -14.21
CA ALA A 30 -7.37 10.15 -13.48
C ALA A 30 -6.11 10.42 -14.31
N LYS A 31 -5.39 11.49 -13.93
CA LYS A 31 -3.99 11.74 -14.26
C LYS A 31 -3.12 11.29 -13.10
N VAL A 32 -2.05 10.54 -13.38
CA VAL A 32 -1.28 9.87 -12.32
C VAL A 32 0.20 10.21 -12.40
N VAL A 33 0.79 10.53 -11.25
CA VAL A 33 2.24 10.52 -11.06
C VAL A 33 2.64 9.11 -10.63
N ILE A 34 3.37 8.42 -11.52
CA ILE A 34 4.00 7.14 -11.24
C ILE A 34 5.33 7.40 -10.54
N HIS A 35 5.56 6.74 -9.43
CA HIS A 35 6.77 6.90 -8.64
C HIS A 35 7.34 5.54 -8.23
N GLY A 36 8.67 5.42 -8.27
CA GLY A 36 9.41 4.23 -7.84
C GLY A 36 10.90 4.42 -7.94
N LEU A 37 11.65 3.32 -7.85
CA LEU A 37 13.10 3.30 -7.94
C LEU A 37 13.59 2.80 -9.31
N GLU A 38 12.78 1.99 -9.99
CA GLU A 38 13.16 1.27 -11.19
C GLU A 38 12.64 1.99 -12.45
N ASN A 39 13.57 2.67 -13.16
CA ASN A 39 13.24 3.48 -14.33
C ASN A 39 12.58 2.68 -15.47
N ASP A 40 13.07 1.47 -15.75
CA ASP A 40 12.57 0.69 -16.88
C ASP A 40 11.17 0.11 -16.59
N LEU A 41 10.93 -0.30 -15.35
CA LEU A 41 9.59 -0.72 -14.90
C LEU A 41 8.61 0.47 -14.92
N GLY A 42 9.05 1.65 -14.49
CA GLY A 42 8.25 2.88 -14.58
C GLY A 42 7.87 3.23 -16.01
N LYS A 43 8.81 3.15 -16.97
CA LYS A 43 8.55 3.35 -18.39
C LYS A 43 7.58 2.32 -18.96
N ALA A 44 7.68 1.07 -18.53
CA ALA A 44 6.76 0.02 -18.95
C ALA A 44 5.31 0.34 -18.49
N VAL A 45 5.13 0.80 -17.25
CA VAL A 45 3.83 1.23 -16.72
C VAL A 45 3.30 2.44 -17.50
N MET A 46 4.15 3.43 -17.82
CA MET A 46 3.74 4.57 -18.65
C MET A 46 3.27 4.14 -20.04
N SER A 47 3.99 3.20 -20.67
CA SER A 47 3.63 2.68 -21.99
C SER A 47 2.29 1.93 -21.96
N GLU A 48 2.03 1.15 -20.92
CA GLU A 48 0.77 0.44 -20.71
C GLU A 48 -0.40 1.40 -20.46
N ALA A 49 -0.15 2.49 -19.75
CA ALA A 49 -1.15 3.49 -19.37
C ALA A 49 -1.56 4.45 -20.51
N GLY A 50 -0.70 4.64 -21.51
CA GLY A 50 -0.80 5.71 -22.49
C GLY A 50 -0.26 7.05 -21.95
N ASN A 51 0.49 7.77 -22.77
CA ASN A 51 1.36 8.88 -22.31
C ASN A 51 0.63 10.15 -21.82
N ASP A 52 -0.62 10.38 -22.21
CA ASP A 52 -1.29 11.67 -21.97
C ASP A 52 -1.80 11.88 -20.53
N HIS A 53 -1.85 10.80 -19.75
CA HIS A 53 -2.41 10.80 -18.40
C HIS A 53 -1.39 10.49 -17.29
N VAL A 54 -0.13 10.37 -17.64
CA VAL A 54 0.91 9.94 -16.70
C VAL A 54 2.17 10.80 -16.77
N VAL A 55 2.82 10.94 -15.65
CA VAL A 55 4.20 11.42 -15.54
C VAL A 55 4.98 10.47 -14.62
N LEU A 56 6.23 10.18 -14.98
CA LEU A 56 7.12 9.31 -14.21
C LEU A 56 8.09 10.15 -13.38
N HIS A 57 8.22 9.79 -12.10
CA HIS A 57 9.23 10.33 -11.21
C HIS A 57 9.99 9.20 -10.51
N ILE A 58 11.27 9.06 -10.84
CA ILE A 58 12.15 8.03 -10.28
C ILE A 58 13.05 8.66 -9.23
N GLU A 59 12.77 8.34 -7.97
CA GLU A 59 13.52 8.83 -6.82
C GLU A 59 13.27 7.96 -5.60
N ASP A 60 14.26 7.88 -4.69
CA ASP A 60 14.02 7.34 -3.36
C ASP A 60 13.20 8.33 -2.54
N ILE A 61 12.02 7.90 -2.08
CA ILE A 61 11.09 8.73 -1.31
C ILE A 61 11.67 9.18 0.04
N THR A 62 12.76 8.56 0.49
CA THR A 62 13.46 8.91 1.73
C THR A 62 14.50 10.02 1.55
N ASN A 63 14.79 10.44 0.31
CA ASN A 63 15.70 11.54 0.05
C ASN A 63 15.16 12.86 0.60
N ASN A 64 16.05 13.70 1.09
CA ASN A 64 15.68 15.04 1.54
C ASN A 64 14.98 15.85 0.43
N GLY A 65 13.75 16.34 0.70
CA GLY A 65 12.96 17.10 -0.27
C GLY A 65 12.26 16.25 -1.35
N ALA A 66 12.30 14.91 -1.28
CA ALA A 66 11.64 14.04 -2.26
C ALA A 66 10.12 14.23 -2.26
N ALA A 67 9.52 14.40 -1.08
CA ALA A 67 8.09 14.64 -0.94
C ALA A 67 7.64 15.92 -1.67
N GLU A 68 8.37 17.01 -1.49
CA GLU A 68 8.12 18.29 -2.12
C GLU A 68 8.28 18.21 -3.65
N ARG A 69 9.36 17.56 -4.12
CA ARG A 69 9.59 17.37 -5.57
C ARG A 69 8.48 16.53 -6.22
N LEU A 70 8.01 15.50 -5.53
CA LEU A 70 6.94 14.65 -6.02
C LEU A 70 5.60 15.40 -6.12
N VAL A 71 5.28 16.25 -5.15
CA VAL A 71 4.11 17.14 -5.20
C VAL A 71 4.26 18.19 -6.31
N ASP A 72 5.44 18.80 -6.41
CA ASP A 72 5.76 19.79 -7.40
C ASP A 72 5.56 19.27 -8.83
N ILE A 73 6.00 18.04 -9.12
CA ILE A 73 5.85 17.46 -10.45
C ILE A 73 4.37 17.26 -10.80
N ALA A 74 3.55 16.82 -9.85
CA ALA A 74 2.11 16.69 -10.05
C ALA A 74 1.46 18.04 -10.38
N VAL A 75 1.77 19.06 -9.59
CA VAL A 75 1.18 20.40 -9.74
C VAL A 75 1.69 21.10 -11.00
N LYS A 76 2.99 21.03 -11.31
CA LYS A 76 3.56 21.63 -12.53
C LYS A 76 3.04 20.97 -13.80
N THR A 77 2.85 19.64 -13.79
CA THR A 77 2.40 18.91 -14.98
C THR A 77 0.89 19.00 -15.19
N PHE A 78 0.12 18.91 -14.11
CA PHE A 78 -1.35 18.75 -14.21
C PHE A 78 -2.16 19.90 -13.58
N GLY A 79 -1.50 20.88 -12.95
CA GLY A 79 -2.12 22.09 -12.43
C GLY A 79 -2.74 21.97 -11.03
N LYS A 80 -2.87 20.77 -10.48
CA LYS A 80 -3.49 20.52 -9.16
C LYS A 80 -3.04 19.18 -8.57
N LEU A 81 -3.50 18.89 -7.33
CA LEU A 81 -3.38 17.57 -6.71
C LEU A 81 -4.68 17.25 -5.97
N ASP A 82 -5.31 16.12 -6.29
CA ASP A 82 -6.57 15.68 -5.70
C ASP A 82 -6.40 14.51 -4.72
N ALA A 83 -5.38 13.66 -4.92
CA ALA A 83 -5.15 12.55 -3.99
C ALA A 83 -3.68 12.12 -3.93
N VAL A 84 -3.33 11.50 -2.80
CA VAL A 84 -2.06 10.80 -2.57
C VAL A 84 -2.35 9.37 -2.14
N VAL A 85 -1.70 8.40 -2.78
CA VAL A 85 -1.67 7.00 -2.37
C VAL A 85 -0.26 6.68 -1.85
N ASN A 86 -0.14 6.53 -0.53
CA ASN A 86 1.08 6.07 0.12
C ASN A 86 1.13 4.54 0.05
N ASN A 87 1.78 4.01 -0.98
CA ASN A 87 1.91 2.58 -1.20
C ASN A 87 3.37 2.10 -1.10
N ALA A 88 4.36 2.93 -1.44
CA ALA A 88 5.77 2.55 -1.32
C ALA A 88 6.08 2.00 0.09
N ALA A 89 6.70 0.84 0.16
CA ALA A 89 7.03 0.19 1.42
C ALA A 89 8.20 -0.79 1.27
N ALA A 90 9.02 -0.87 2.31
CA ALA A 90 9.96 -1.96 2.51
C ALA A 90 9.26 -3.09 3.28
N VAL A 91 9.18 -4.27 2.67
CA VAL A 91 8.71 -5.52 3.28
C VAL A 91 9.91 -6.43 3.43
N VAL A 92 10.52 -6.40 4.60
CA VAL A 92 11.79 -7.09 4.88
C VAL A 92 11.63 -8.04 6.05
N SER A 93 12.25 -9.23 5.93
CA SER A 93 12.27 -10.22 7.01
C SER A 93 13.05 -9.67 8.19
N SER A 94 12.49 -9.77 9.39
CA SER A 94 13.05 -9.20 10.61
C SER A 94 12.41 -9.83 11.84
N ASN A 95 13.24 -10.12 12.86
CA ASN A 95 12.82 -10.58 14.19
C ASN A 95 13.70 -9.95 15.25
N ILE A 96 13.54 -10.32 16.52
CA ILE A 96 14.31 -9.71 17.62
C ILE A 96 15.82 -9.95 17.52
N GLU A 97 16.24 -11.04 16.90
CA GLU A 97 17.65 -11.40 16.76
C GLU A 97 18.33 -10.69 15.58
N THR A 98 17.56 -10.38 14.52
CA THR A 98 18.07 -9.81 13.27
C THR A 98 17.77 -8.33 13.10
N THR A 99 17.09 -7.70 14.06
CA THR A 99 16.65 -6.29 13.99
C THR A 99 17.39 -5.47 15.05
N ASP A 100 18.34 -4.64 14.64
CA ASP A 100 18.88 -3.58 15.48
C ASP A 100 18.09 -2.27 15.31
N ALA A 101 18.47 -1.24 16.08
CA ALA A 101 17.80 0.05 16.05
C ALA A 101 17.94 0.74 14.69
N VAL A 102 19.09 0.64 14.04
CA VAL A 102 19.36 1.28 12.73
C VAL A 102 18.46 0.68 11.66
N PHE A 103 18.38 -0.64 11.59
CA PHE A 103 17.50 -1.34 10.66
C PHE A 103 16.02 -0.99 10.90
N LEU A 104 15.60 -0.94 12.18
CA LEU A 104 14.24 -0.53 12.50
C LEU A 104 13.94 0.91 12.01
N GLU A 105 14.87 1.85 12.26
CA GLU A 105 14.74 3.24 11.81
C GLU A 105 14.66 3.34 10.29
N GLU A 106 15.44 2.57 9.53
CA GLU A 106 15.37 2.54 8.07
C GLU A 106 13.99 2.10 7.57
N VAL A 107 13.44 1.03 8.14
CA VAL A 107 12.09 0.56 7.77
C VAL A 107 11.02 1.60 8.14
N LEU A 108 11.13 2.23 9.30
CA LEU A 108 10.22 3.30 9.72
C LEU A 108 10.34 4.53 8.81
N ARG A 109 11.55 4.86 8.36
CA ARG A 109 11.79 5.98 7.43
C ARG A 109 10.98 5.81 6.15
N ILE A 110 11.01 4.61 5.56
CA ILE A 110 10.29 4.31 4.31
C ILE A 110 8.78 4.21 4.56
N ASN A 111 8.37 3.41 5.56
CA ASN A 111 6.98 2.98 5.69
C ASN A 111 6.10 3.95 6.50
N LEU A 112 6.69 4.88 7.24
CA LEU A 112 5.97 5.78 8.13
C LEU A 112 6.37 7.25 7.94
N VAL A 113 7.68 7.56 7.98
CA VAL A 113 8.15 8.95 7.91
C VAL A 113 7.95 9.54 6.51
N ALA A 114 8.27 8.79 5.45
CA ALA A 114 8.06 9.24 4.08
C ALA A 114 6.58 9.47 3.73
N PRO A 115 5.62 8.58 4.07
CA PRO A 115 4.19 8.88 3.99
C PRO A 115 3.77 10.15 4.73
N PHE A 116 4.26 10.37 5.95
CA PHE A 116 3.99 11.60 6.70
C PHE A 116 4.52 12.84 5.96
N ALA A 117 5.77 12.80 5.50
CA ALA A 117 6.38 13.91 4.76
C ALA A 117 5.58 14.23 3.48
N LEU A 118 5.14 13.22 2.75
CA LEU A 118 4.36 13.41 1.53
C LEU A 118 2.97 13.98 1.84
N ILE A 119 2.29 13.52 2.89
CA ILE A 119 1.01 14.11 3.34
C ILE A 119 1.20 15.59 3.68
N ARG A 120 2.25 15.91 4.43
CA ARG A 120 2.57 17.29 4.83
C ARG A 120 2.85 18.21 3.62
N ALA A 121 3.66 17.75 2.68
CA ALA A 121 3.96 18.49 1.45
C ALA A 121 2.71 18.66 0.55
N ALA A 122 1.85 17.64 0.47
CA ALA A 122 0.64 17.66 -0.34
C ALA A 122 -0.50 18.49 0.25
N LEU A 123 -0.52 18.70 1.57
CA LEU A 123 -1.66 19.31 2.30
C LEU A 123 -2.11 20.66 1.73
N PRO A 124 -1.24 21.62 1.37
CA PRO A 124 -1.67 22.91 0.79
C PRO A 124 -2.43 22.76 -0.55
N HIS A 125 -2.15 21.68 -1.30
CA HIS A 125 -2.80 21.39 -2.58
C HIS A 125 -4.09 20.57 -2.38
N LEU A 126 -4.04 19.56 -1.53
CA LEU A 126 -5.21 18.74 -1.18
C LEU A 126 -6.32 19.57 -0.51
N SER A 127 -5.95 20.55 0.31
CA SER A 127 -6.94 21.44 0.96
C SER A 127 -7.74 22.28 -0.05
N LYS A 128 -7.11 22.69 -1.15
CA LYS A 128 -7.78 23.44 -2.24
C LYS A 128 -8.79 22.60 -3.00
N THR A 129 -8.48 21.32 -3.18
CA THR A 129 -9.33 20.38 -3.94
C THR A 129 -10.31 19.61 -3.05
N LYS A 130 -10.25 19.79 -1.72
CA LYS A 130 -10.93 18.93 -0.74
C LYS A 130 -10.64 17.46 -1.00
N GLY A 131 -9.37 17.18 -1.25
CA GLY A 131 -8.86 15.92 -1.72
C GLY A 131 -8.76 14.84 -0.66
N CYS A 132 -7.98 13.79 -0.94
CA CYS A 132 -7.83 12.68 0.00
C CYS A 132 -6.44 12.06 -0.01
N VAL A 133 -6.15 11.34 1.07
CA VAL A 133 -5.01 10.44 1.22
C VAL A 133 -5.52 9.02 1.41
N LEU A 134 -4.94 8.07 0.70
CA LEU A 134 -5.12 6.64 0.90
C LEU A 134 -3.79 6.01 1.28
N ASN A 135 -3.70 5.47 2.49
CA ASN A 135 -2.55 4.71 2.94
C ASN A 135 -2.74 3.22 2.65
N ILE A 136 -1.73 2.57 2.11
CA ILE A 136 -1.71 1.11 1.97
C ILE A 136 -0.98 0.53 3.18
N GLY A 137 -1.78 0.04 4.11
CA GLY A 137 -1.34 -0.60 5.34
C GLY A 137 -1.02 -2.07 5.18
N SER A 138 -1.39 -2.85 6.17
CA SER A 138 -1.37 -4.32 6.17
C SER A 138 -2.18 -4.82 7.36
N VAL A 139 -2.75 -6.02 7.26
CA VAL A 139 -3.32 -6.73 8.41
C VAL A 139 -2.28 -6.99 9.52
N ASN A 140 -0.99 -7.00 9.18
CA ASN A 140 0.11 -7.08 10.15
C ASN A 140 0.21 -5.85 11.07
N ALA A 141 -0.52 -4.77 10.80
CA ALA A 141 -0.60 -3.60 11.70
C ALA A 141 -1.21 -3.91 13.08
N TYR A 142 -1.97 -4.99 13.20
CA TYR A 142 -2.65 -5.34 14.45
C TYR A 142 -1.80 -6.17 15.40
N SER A 143 -1.11 -7.21 14.90
CA SER A 143 -0.35 -8.14 15.75
C SER A 143 0.98 -8.57 15.15
N GLY A 144 1.11 -8.40 13.84
CA GLY A 144 2.34 -8.76 13.12
C GLY A 144 2.45 -10.27 12.83
N GLU A 145 3.41 -10.56 11.98
CA GLU A 145 3.90 -11.91 11.67
C GLU A 145 5.29 -12.06 12.33
N PRO A 146 5.63 -13.21 12.93
CA PRO A 146 6.86 -13.37 13.71
C PRO A 146 8.15 -12.94 13.00
N ASN A 147 8.22 -13.10 11.68
CA ASN A 147 9.39 -12.73 10.87
C ASN A 147 9.25 -11.40 10.12
N LEU A 148 8.33 -10.54 10.55
CA LEU A 148 8.10 -9.20 9.98
C LEU A 148 8.02 -8.12 11.07
N LEU A 149 8.90 -8.17 12.09
CA LEU A 149 8.87 -7.27 13.25
C LEU A 149 8.87 -5.79 12.83
N ALA A 150 9.91 -5.34 12.14
CA ALA A 150 10.07 -3.92 11.77
C ALA A 150 8.93 -3.45 10.83
N TYR A 151 8.53 -4.31 9.88
CA TYR A 151 7.41 -4.04 8.99
C TYR A 151 6.09 -3.87 9.78
N SER A 152 5.79 -4.78 10.70
CA SER A 152 4.56 -4.75 11.49
C SER A 152 4.48 -3.50 12.36
N VAL A 153 5.59 -3.15 13.04
CA VAL A 153 5.70 -1.91 13.82
C VAL A 153 5.42 -0.69 12.95
N SER A 154 6.01 -0.64 11.74
CA SER A 154 5.81 0.48 10.81
C SER A 154 4.35 0.60 10.35
N LYS A 155 3.68 -0.53 10.07
CA LYS A 155 2.28 -0.53 9.64
C LYS A 155 1.30 -0.24 10.78
N GLY A 156 1.64 -0.62 12.02
CA GLY A 156 0.93 -0.18 13.23
C GLY A 156 1.01 1.33 13.43
N GLY A 157 2.20 1.92 13.26
CA GLY A 157 2.40 3.36 13.26
C GLY A 157 1.60 4.09 12.18
N LEU A 158 1.61 3.57 10.94
CA LEU A 158 0.85 4.12 9.82
C LEU A 158 -0.66 4.08 10.09
N MET A 159 -1.15 3.01 10.70
CA MET A 159 -2.56 2.87 11.09
C MET A 159 -2.98 3.93 12.12
N THR A 160 -2.16 4.16 13.14
CA THR A 160 -2.42 5.19 14.15
C THR A 160 -2.37 6.58 13.54
N MET A 161 -1.37 6.87 12.69
CA MET A 161 -1.25 8.11 11.95
C MET A 161 -2.49 8.37 11.07
N THR A 162 -3.00 7.36 10.38
CA THR A 162 -4.21 7.46 9.56
C THR A 162 -5.42 7.92 10.38
N ARG A 163 -5.64 7.32 11.55
CA ARG A 163 -6.76 7.69 12.43
C ARG A 163 -6.63 9.11 12.96
N ASN A 164 -5.44 9.51 13.40
CA ASN A 164 -5.18 10.84 13.90
C ASN A 164 -5.37 11.91 12.82
N LEU A 165 -4.68 11.75 11.68
CA LEU A 165 -4.76 12.70 10.58
C LEU A 165 -6.13 12.69 9.90
N GLY A 166 -6.84 11.56 9.92
CA GLY A 166 -8.18 11.44 9.36
C GLY A 166 -9.21 12.29 10.10
N ASP A 167 -9.08 12.46 11.41
CA ASP A 167 -9.90 13.41 12.18
C ASP A 167 -9.44 14.85 11.93
N THR A 168 -8.17 15.14 12.19
CA THR A 168 -7.67 16.52 12.22
C THR A 168 -7.70 17.18 10.83
N LEU A 169 -7.21 16.51 9.79
CA LEU A 169 -7.16 17.11 8.45
C LEU A 169 -8.55 17.22 7.81
N HIS A 170 -9.46 16.30 8.14
CA HIS A 170 -10.83 16.41 7.64
C HIS A 170 -11.56 17.59 8.25
N ARG A 171 -11.46 17.78 9.56
CA ARG A 171 -12.11 18.85 10.27
C ARG A 171 -11.54 20.23 9.88
N GLU A 172 -10.22 20.36 9.78
CA GLU A 172 -9.56 21.64 9.61
C GLU A 172 -9.37 22.05 8.14
N TYR A 173 -9.15 21.06 7.26
CA TYR A 173 -8.80 21.32 5.86
C TYR A 173 -9.79 20.69 4.84
N GLY A 174 -10.71 19.88 5.30
CA GLY A 174 -11.62 19.12 4.44
C GLY A 174 -10.93 17.98 3.67
N VAL A 175 -9.74 17.56 4.10
CA VAL A 175 -8.95 16.49 3.47
C VAL A 175 -9.20 15.18 4.20
N ARG A 176 -9.67 14.17 3.50
CA ARG A 176 -9.91 12.83 4.05
C ARG A 176 -8.63 12.01 4.06
N VAL A 177 -8.41 11.25 5.13
CA VAL A 177 -7.28 10.29 5.22
C VAL A 177 -7.84 8.94 5.65
N ASN A 178 -7.68 7.93 4.82
CA ASN A 178 -8.14 6.56 5.09
C ASN A 178 -7.04 5.54 4.76
N GLN A 179 -7.23 4.30 5.21
CA GLN A 179 -6.26 3.22 5.02
C GLN A 179 -6.95 1.93 4.58
N ILE A 180 -6.33 1.23 3.65
CA ILE A 180 -6.63 -0.16 3.34
C ILE A 180 -5.52 -1.02 3.95
N ASN A 181 -5.89 -2.09 4.64
CA ASN A 181 -4.98 -3.14 5.10
C ASN A 181 -5.15 -4.39 4.25
N PRO A 182 -4.34 -4.58 3.21
CA PRO A 182 -4.37 -5.85 2.48
C PRO A 182 -3.90 -7.01 3.36
N GLY A 183 -4.52 -8.18 3.15
CA GLY A 183 -3.98 -9.47 3.54
C GLY A 183 -2.86 -9.92 2.60
N TRP A 184 -2.82 -11.20 2.31
CA TRP A 184 -1.75 -11.75 1.48
C TRP A 184 -2.03 -11.55 -0.02
N VAL A 185 -1.16 -10.80 -0.70
CA VAL A 185 -1.32 -10.40 -2.12
C VAL A 185 -0.18 -10.97 -2.96
N LEU A 186 -0.52 -11.58 -4.09
CA LEU A 186 0.42 -12.15 -5.05
C LEU A 186 1.04 -11.04 -5.91
N THR A 187 2.15 -10.49 -5.46
CA THR A 187 2.95 -9.51 -6.21
C THR A 187 4.24 -10.15 -6.73
N GLU A 188 4.87 -9.53 -7.71
CA GLU A 188 6.18 -9.96 -8.24
C GLU A 188 7.23 -10.03 -7.11
N ARG A 189 7.20 -9.05 -6.19
CA ARG A 189 8.09 -9.01 -5.04
C ARG A 189 7.81 -10.15 -4.05
N GLU A 190 6.54 -10.53 -3.86
CA GLU A 190 6.19 -11.65 -2.99
C GLU A 190 6.65 -12.99 -3.59
N ILE A 191 6.48 -13.17 -4.90
CA ILE A 191 7.00 -14.35 -5.61
C ILE A 191 8.53 -14.42 -5.44
N GLN A 192 9.23 -13.32 -5.64
CA GLN A 192 10.68 -13.25 -5.47
C GLN A 192 11.10 -13.57 -4.03
N ARG A 193 10.43 -12.98 -3.03
CA ARG A 193 10.69 -13.22 -1.61
C ARG A 193 10.53 -14.69 -1.23
N LYS A 194 9.47 -15.33 -1.73
CA LYS A 194 9.22 -16.76 -1.45
C LYS A 194 10.24 -17.65 -2.14
N ARG A 195 10.71 -17.30 -3.33
CA ARG A 195 11.82 -17.97 -4.01
C ARG A 195 13.12 -17.87 -3.18
N GLU A 196 13.42 -16.69 -2.64
CA GLU A 196 14.55 -16.48 -1.73
C GLU A 196 14.45 -17.33 -0.43
N HIS A 197 13.23 -17.67 0.00
CA HIS A 197 12.96 -18.58 1.12
C HIS A 197 12.93 -20.07 0.70
N GLY A 198 13.29 -20.40 -0.55
CA GLY A 198 13.40 -21.77 -1.05
C GLY A 198 12.09 -22.41 -1.49
N LEU A 199 11.01 -21.64 -1.70
CA LEU A 199 9.76 -22.15 -2.26
C LEU A 199 9.85 -22.20 -3.80
N ASN A 200 9.13 -23.14 -4.40
CA ASN A 200 8.96 -23.24 -5.85
C ASN A 200 8.17 -22.06 -6.40
N ASP A 201 8.28 -21.79 -7.72
CA ASP A 201 7.59 -20.66 -8.36
C ASP A 201 6.06 -20.78 -8.38
N ASP A 202 5.52 -21.97 -8.18
CA ASP A 202 4.09 -22.29 -8.15
C ASP A 202 3.51 -22.44 -6.73
N TRP A 203 4.27 -22.07 -5.68
CA TRP A 203 3.89 -22.23 -4.27
C TRP A 203 2.47 -21.76 -3.94
N TYR A 204 1.99 -20.73 -4.64
CA TYR A 204 0.68 -20.12 -4.42
C TYR A 204 -0.50 -20.89 -5.02
N THR A 205 -0.24 -21.95 -5.79
CA THR A 205 -1.31 -22.73 -6.46
C THR A 205 -1.95 -23.79 -5.57
N ALA A 206 -1.30 -24.12 -4.44
CA ALA A 206 -1.73 -25.18 -3.52
C ALA A 206 -1.68 -24.74 -2.05
N LEU A 207 -2.28 -23.60 -1.74
CA LEU A 207 -2.26 -23.04 -0.39
C LEU A 207 -3.24 -23.75 0.54
N PRO A 208 -2.84 -24.07 1.79
CA PRO A 208 -3.76 -24.56 2.80
C PRO A 208 -4.90 -23.56 3.04
N ARG A 209 -6.14 -24.06 3.07
CA ARG A 209 -7.33 -23.24 3.25
C ARG A 209 -7.38 -22.47 4.59
N VAL A 210 -6.58 -22.89 5.57
CA VAL A 210 -6.42 -22.16 6.83
C VAL A 210 -5.77 -20.81 6.62
N TYR A 211 -4.91 -20.64 5.61
CA TYR A 211 -4.27 -19.38 5.24
C TYR A 211 -5.01 -18.65 4.12
N ALA A 212 -5.54 -19.40 3.16
CA ALA A 212 -6.27 -18.87 2.02
C ALA A 212 -7.60 -19.63 1.83
N PRO A 213 -8.69 -19.24 2.51
CA PRO A 213 -9.98 -19.95 2.46
C PRO A 213 -10.54 -20.18 1.06
N SER A 214 -10.31 -19.27 0.12
CA SER A 214 -10.70 -19.40 -1.28
C SER A 214 -9.80 -20.36 -2.09
N GLY A 215 -8.67 -20.81 -1.52
CA GLY A 215 -7.64 -21.60 -2.20
C GLY A 215 -6.59 -20.77 -2.96
N ARG A 216 -6.71 -19.45 -2.96
CA ARG A 216 -5.72 -18.51 -3.55
C ARG A 216 -5.53 -17.28 -2.66
N ILE A 217 -4.47 -16.54 -2.87
CA ILE A 217 -4.27 -15.21 -2.27
C ILE A 217 -4.80 -14.10 -3.19
N PHE A 218 -4.85 -12.87 -2.68
CA PHE A 218 -5.34 -11.74 -3.46
C PHE A 218 -4.43 -11.43 -4.65
N LEU A 219 -5.03 -10.84 -5.69
CA LEU A 219 -4.32 -10.22 -6.79
C LEU A 219 -4.22 -8.70 -6.55
N PRO A 220 -3.18 -8.02 -7.06
CA PRO A 220 -3.04 -6.57 -6.95
C PRO A 220 -4.26 -5.79 -7.45
N GLU A 221 -4.93 -6.27 -8.49
CA GLU A 221 -6.13 -5.66 -9.08
C GLU A 221 -7.33 -5.65 -8.13
N GLU A 222 -7.42 -6.62 -7.23
CA GLU A 222 -8.50 -6.68 -6.23
C GLU A 222 -8.31 -5.58 -5.16
N ILE A 223 -7.05 -5.30 -4.78
CA ILE A 223 -6.73 -4.16 -3.89
C ILE A 223 -6.96 -2.83 -4.63
N ALA A 224 -6.58 -2.76 -5.91
CA ALA A 224 -6.82 -1.58 -6.74
C ALA A 224 -8.32 -1.29 -6.89
N ALA A 225 -9.16 -2.31 -7.04
CA ALA A 225 -10.62 -2.14 -7.10
C ALA A 225 -11.18 -1.51 -5.82
N ALA A 226 -10.72 -1.95 -4.66
CA ALA A 226 -11.13 -1.38 -3.37
C ALA A 226 -10.62 0.07 -3.18
N ALA A 227 -9.43 0.41 -3.69
CA ALA A 227 -8.87 1.76 -3.62
C ALA A 227 -9.77 2.79 -4.32
N MET A 228 -10.50 2.41 -5.38
CA MET A 228 -11.36 3.33 -6.14
C MET A 228 -12.48 3.95 -5.29
N TYR A 229 -13.04 3.20 -4.35
CA TYR A 229 -14.04 3.71 -3.42
C TYR A 229 -13.48 4.85 -2.56
N TRP A 230 -12.28 4.69 -2.02
CA TRP A 230 -11.65 5.67 -1.14
C TRP A 230 -11.13 6.91 -1.87
N LEU A 231 -10.65 6.75 -3.11
CA LEU A 231 -10.16 7.84 -3.97
C LEU A 231 -11.30 8.59 -4.66
N GLY A 232 -12.46 7.95 -4.80
CA GLY A 232 -13.66 8.53 -5.37
C GLY A 232 -14.39 9.47 -4.41
N ASN A 233 -15.51 10.02 -4.89
CA ASN A 233 -16.41 10.84 -4.08
C ASN A 233 -17.47 9.98 -3.36
N GLU A 234 -17.56 8.71 -3.70
CA GLU A 234 -18.58 7.78 -3.21
C GLU A 234 -18.43 7.45 -1.73
N CYS A 235 -17.20 7.53 -1.19
CA CYS A 235 -16.98 7.34 0.24
C CYS A 235 -17.52 8.51 1.11
N GLY A 236 -18.05 9.57 0.46
CA GLY A 236 -18.65 10.71 1.18
C GLY A 236 -17.73 11.33 2.22
N PRO A 237 -18.24 11.64 3.43
CA PRO A 237 -17.44 12.28 4.48
C PRO A 237 -16.59 11.31 5.31
N VAL A 238 -16.40 10.06 4.86
CA VAL A 238 -15.67 9.05 5.63
C VAL A 238 -14.19 9.37 5.70
N SER A 239 -13.66 9.53 6.90
CA SER A 239 -12.25 9.81 7.16
C SER A 239 -11.79 9.15 8.46
N GLY A 240 -10.49 8.83 8.57
CA GLY A 240 -9.90 8.15 9.72
C GLY A 240 -10.19 6.65 9.78
N GLN A 241 -10.76 6.08 8.72
CA GLN A 241 -11.11 4.68 8.69
C GLN A 241 -9.95 3.79 8.21
N VAL A 242 -9.88 2.62 8.80
CA VAL A 242 -8.96 1.55 8.45
C VAL A 242 -9.79 0.34 8.04
N PHE A 243 -9.65 -0.08 6.80
CA PHE A 243 -10.45 -1.15 6.22
C PHE A 243 -9.57 -2.34 5.85
N ASP A 244 -9.87 -3.50 6.43
CA ASP A 244 -9.15 -4.74 6.16
C ASP A 244 -9.72 -5.42 4.91
N ILE A 245 -8.80 -5.79 4.00
CA ILE A 245 -9.12 -6.61 2.83
C ILE A 245 -8.45 -7.96 3.06
N GLU A 246 -9.17 -8.84 3.73
CA GLU A 246 -8.72 -10.20 4.05
C GLU A 246 -9.86 -11.20 3.80
N GLN A 247 -9.50 -12.44 3.50
CA GLN A 247 -10.43 -13.53 3.21
C GLN A 247 -11.14 -14.08 4.45
N HIS A 248 -10.71 -13.66 5.63
CA HIS A 248 -11.24 -14.09 6.93
C HIS A 248 -11.11 -12.95 7.94
N PRO A 249 -11.90 -12.96 9.02
CA PRO A 249 -11.74 -12.00 10.10
C PRO A 249 -10.32 -12.10 10.67
N PHE A 250 -9.54 -11.02 10.61
CA PHE A 250 -8.19 -11.04 11.16
C PHE A 250 -8.22 -10.98 12.70
N ILE A 251 -9.02 -10.09 13.24
CA ILE A 251 -9.21 -9.94 14.69
C ILE A 251 -10.29 -10.92 15.15
N GLY A 252 -9.98 -11.71 16.17
CA GLY A 252 -10.92 -12.67 16.75
C GLY A 252 -11.09 -13.97 15.98
N ARG A 253 -10.28 -14.20 14.94
CA ARG A 253 -10.27 -15.48 14.22
C ARG A 253 -9.83 -16.62 15.15
N ASN A 254 -10.59 -17.69 15.13
CA ASN A 254 -10.26 -18.91 15.84
C ASN A 254 -10.24 -20.09 14.84
N PRO A 255 -9.09 -20.36 14.20
CA PRO A 255 -8.99 -21.41 13.16
C PRO A 255 -9.28 -22.79 13.77
N PRO A 256 -9.78 -23.74 12.97
CA PRO A 256 -9.97 -25.12 13.40
C PRO A 256 -8.69 -25.70 14.01
N LYS A 257 -8.83 -26.46 15.08
CA LYS A 257 -7.71 -27.15 15.79
C LYS A 257 -7.81 -28.65 15.61
N ASP A 258 -7.99 -29.08 14.37
CA ASP A 258 -8.11 -30.48 13.97
C ASP A 258 -6.95 -30.95 13.10
N ALA A 259 -7.05 -32.13 12.51
CA ALA A 259 -6.02 -32.73 11.67
C ALA A 259 -5.67 -31.91 10.42
N SER A 260 -6.50 -30.94 10.00
CA SER A 260 -6.21 -30.05 8.88
C SER A 260 -5.22 -28.95 9.25
N THR A 261 -5.17 -28.57 10.54
CA THR A 261 -4.33 -27.48 11.05
C THR A 261 -3.23 -27.97 12.00
N ILE A 262 -3.42 -29.12 12.65
CA ILE A 262 -2.44 -29.70 13.59
C ILE A 262 -2.01 -31.05 13.05
N PRO A 263 -0.82 -31.16 12.45
CA PRO A 263 -0.29 -32.45 11.99
C PRO A 263 -0.14 -33.42 13.17
N SER A 264 -0.57 -34.67 12.99
CA SER A 264 -0.37 -35.70 14.00
C SER A 264 1.13 -35.95 14.22
N ALA A 265 1.60 -35.89 15.46
CA ALA A 265 2.96 -36.22 15.84
C ALA A 265 3.34 -37.69 15.59
N THR A 266 2.36 -38.54 15.28
CA THR A 266 2.53 -40.01 15.14
C THR A 266 2.90 -40.47 13.72
N LYS A 267 3.02 -39.57 12.73
CA LYS A 267 3.56 -39.90 11.41
C LYS A 267 5.07 -39.59 11.35
N LYS A 268 5.86 -40.30 12.17
CA LYS A 268 7.26 -40.56 11.86
C LYS A 268 7.31 -41.96 11.30
N ASN A 269 7.37 -42.10 10.00
CA ASN A 269 7.95 -43.24 9.33
C ASN A 269 9.24 -42.83 8.69
#